data_51df5c7b8cfb6070f9a3f1a932293ea0
#
_entry.id   51df5c7b8cfb6070f9a3f1a932293ea0
#
_cell.length_a   1.000
_cell.length_b   1.000
_cell.length_c   1.000
_cell.angle_alpha   90.00
_cell.angle_beta   90.00
_cell.angle_gamma   90.00
#
_symmetry.space_group_name_H-M   'P 1'
#
loop_
_entity.id
_entity.type
_entity.pdbx_description
1 polymer ?
#
loop_
_entity_poly.entity_id
_entity_poly.type
_entity_poly.pdbx_seq_one_letter_code
_entity_poly.pdbx_strand_id
1 'polypeptide(L)'
;MKRTAIVTGASRGFGRGIARVLASEADFKVFATARNQSALDDLKKEVEATGCNGEIIPYSLDQNNDEAVIHFVEEVLKSVTKIDLLVNSAYQGLMAMTPHFGKPFWERPISVYDGHMNVGVRSSYVMSKLVVPSMIKEKSGLILQISSYGGFIYFCDVGYGVSHAAMDRLSYDMATELRDHNVRAITMHPGAGQTEITAFPDGESPEYVGRAVAALMEKADEEFLSQANGRTVFTVDLAKQFGFREDYDTDGSVNEARYEGSKPFKKMMLSTMPQYDVETPLPTFSDTNNEGFADLFPGAKIK
;
A
#
# COMPACT_ATOMS: atom_id res chain seq x y z
N MET A 1 -15.58 -12.89 14.87
CA MET A 1 -14.30 -12.27 15.27
C MET A 1 -14.09 -11.04 14.39
N LYS A 2 -13.50 -9.97 14.94
CA LYS A 2 -13.14 -8.79 14.14
C LYS A 2 -12.07 -9.15 13.12
N ARG A 3 -12.12 -8.54 11.93
CA ARG A 3 -11.03 -8.61 10.96
C ARG A 3 -9.79 -7.90 11.51
N THR A 4 -8.62 -8.43 11.21
CA THR A 4 -7.35 -7.89 11.70
C THR A 4 -6.56 -7.26 10.57
N ALA A 5 -6.10 -6.03 10.79
CA ALA A 5 -5.19 -5.33 9.88
C ALA A 5 -3.89 -4.93 10.57
N ILE A 6 -2.79 -4.93 9.81
CA ILE A 6 -1.56 -4.24 10.14
C ILE A 6 -1.44 -3.04 9.21
N VAL A 7 -1.24 -1.85 9.76
CA VAL A 7 -0.99 -0.62 8.98
C VAL A 7 0.34 -0.02 9.40
N THR A 8 1.30 0.01 8.47
CA THR A 8 2.61 0.62 8.71
C THR A 8 2.57 2.11 8.38
N GLY A 9 3.38 2.93 9.09
CA GLY A 9 3.39 4.38 8.86
C GLY A 9 2.14 5.11 9.37
N ALA A 10 1.48 4.59 10.40
CA ALA A 10 0.16 5.04 10.87
C ALA A 10 0.18 6.30 11.78
N SER A 11 1.33 6.98 11.97
CA SER A 11 1.39 8.17 12.83
C SER A 11 0.92 9.46 12.15
N ARG A 12 0.82 9.48 10.82
CA ARG A 12 0.42 10.66 10.02
C ARG A 12 0.00 10.26 8.60
N GLY A 13 -0.50 11.23 7.84
CA GLY A 13 -0.82 11.12 6.42
C GLY A 13 -1.75 9.96 6.11
N PHE A 14 -1.59 9.37 4.94
CA PHE A 14 -2.47 8.29 4.47
C PHE A 14 -2.50 7.09 5.42
N GLY A 15 -1.35 6.66 5.96
CA GLY A 15 -1.31 5.54 6.91
C GLY A 15 -2.16 5.78 8.16
N ARG A 16 -2.18 7.03 8.69
CA ARG A 16 -3.03 7.42 9.82
C ARG A 16 -4.51 7.36 9.45
N GLY A 17 -4.89 7.95 8.30
CA GLY A 17 -6.29 7.93 7.84
C GLY A 17 -6.79 6.53 7.55
N ILE A 18 -5.96 5.68 6.93
CA ILE A 18 -6.28 4.27 6.69
C ILE A 18 -6.53 3.54 8.02
N ALA A 19 -5.62 3.66 8.99
CA ALA A 19 -5.79 3.02 10.29
C ALA A 19 -7.05 3.50 11.02
N ARG A 20 -7.30 4.83 10.99
CA ARG A 20 -8.49 5.45 11.58
C ARG A 20 -9.76 4.88 10.96
N VAL A 21 -9.91 4.95 9.64
CA VAL A 21 -11.14 4.52 8.95
C VAL A 21 -11.37 3.02 9.09
N LEU A 22 -10.34 2.19 8.95
CA LEU A 22 -10.47 0.74 9.16
C LEU A 22 -11.01 0.41 10.55
N ALA A 23 -10.57 1.12 11.59
CA ALA A 23 -11.08 0.90 12.93
C ALA A 23 -12.45 1.54 13.14
N SER A 24 -12.63 2.84 12.79
CA SER A 24 -13.84 3.57 13.15
C SER A 24 -15.04 3.36 12.21
N GLU A 25 -14.81 3.04 10.93
CA GLU A 25 -15.87 2.90 9.93
C GLU A 25 -16.06 1.44 9.44
N ALA A 26 -15.05 0.55 9.63
CA ALA A 26 -15.07 -0.83 9.13
C ALA A 26 -14.84 -1.91 10.21
N ASP A 27 -14.86 -1.53 11.48
CA ASP A 27 -14.81 -2.42 12.66
C ASP A 27 -13.58 -3.35 12.73
N PHE A 28 -12.44 -2.93 12.16
CA PHE A 28 -11.21 -3.71 12.24
C PHE A 28 -10.52 -3.58 13.60
N LYS A 29 -9.80 -4.63 13.98
CA LYS A 29 -8.69 -4.55 14.91
C LYS A 29 -7.43 -4.18 14.13
N VAL A 30 -6.90 -2.98 14.36
CA VAL A 30 -5.79 -2.42 13.59
C VAL A 30 -4.54 -2.33 14.45
N PHE A 31 -3.51 -3.08 14.10
CA PHE A 31 -2.15 -2.89 14.63
C PHE A 31 -1.51 -1.74 13.85
N ALA A 32 -1.50 -0.57 14.46
CA ALA A 32 -0.98 0.66 13.87
C ALA A 32 0.48 0.85 14.26
N THR A 33 1.40 0.85 13.29
CA THR A 33 2.85 0.96 13.58
C THR A 33 3.46 2.24 13.05
N ALA A 34 4.32 2.85 13.84
CA ALA A 34 5.18 3.98 13.47
C ALA A 34 6.24 4.18 14.56
N ARG A 35 7.23 5.06 14.32
CA ARG A 35 8.25 5.41 15.32
C ARG A 35 7.73 6.33 16.43
N ASN A 36 6.70 7.13 16.15
CA ASN A 36 6.14 8.10 17.09
C ASN A 36 4.99 7.47 17.87
N GLN A 37 5.27 6.97 19.07
CA GLN A 37 4.27 6.35 19.96
C GLN A 37 3.16 7.33 20.36
N SER A 38 3.49 8.58 20.70
CA SER A 38 2.48 9.57 21.11
C SER A 38 1.43 9.81 20.03
N ALA A 39 1.85 9.92 18.75
CA ALA A 39 0.91 10.09 17.65
C ALA A 39 0.01 8.85 17.43
N LEU A 40 0.51 7.65 17.72
CA LEU A 40 -0.29 6.42 17.68
C LEU A 40 -1.27 6.34 18.86
N ASP A 41 -0.85 6.78 20.04
CA ASP A 41 -1.73 6.85 21.22
C ASP A 41 -2.85 7.88 21.04
N ASP A 42 -2.55 9.00 20.38
CA ASP A 42 -3.56 10.01 20.04
C ASP A 42 -4.55 9.46 18.99
N LEU A 43 -4.08 8.74 17.97
CA LEU A 43 -4.95 8.03 17.03
C LEU A 43 -5.87 7.04 17.74
N LYS A 44 -5.35 6.28 18.70
CA LYS A 44 -6.15 5.36 19.51
C LYS A 44 -7.26 6.09 20.26
N LYS A 45 -6.93 7.17 20.96
CA LYS A 45 -7.92 7.98 21.71
C LYS A 45 -9.00 8.55 20.79
N GLU A 46 -8.62 9.05 19.60
CA GLU A 46 -9.57 9.54 18.61
C GLU A 46 -10.57 8.47 18.18
N VAL A 47 -10.09 7.27 17.89
CA VAL A 47 -10.95 6.14 17.50
C VAL A 47 -11.84 5.71 18.66
N GLU A 48 -11.31 5.59 19.88
CA GLU A 48 -12.10 5.28 21.09
C GLU A 48 -13.22 6.29 21.33
N ALA A 49 -12.95 7.57 21.08
CA ALA A 49 -13.94 8.65 21.25
C ALA A 49 -15.12 8.56 20.27
N THR A 50 -15.00 7.83 19.16
CA THR A 50 -16.12 7.61 18.22
C THR A 50 -17.15 6.60 18.75
N GLY A 51 -16.81 5.79 19.75
CA GLY A 51 -17.65 4.73 20.26
C GLY A 51 -17.85 3.55 19.29
N CYS A 52 -17.00 3.43 18.26
CA CYS A 52 -17.05 2.33 17.29
C CYS A 52 -16.67 0.99 17.93
N ASN A 53 -16.96 -0.11 17.22
CA ASN A 53 -16.57 -1.44 17.67
C ASN A 53 -15.13 -1.80 17.35
N GLY A 54 -14.50 -1.16 16.34
CA GLY A 54 -13.10 -1.40 15.98
C GLY A 54 -12.13 -0.91 17.04
N GLU A 55 -10.86 -1.21 16.85
CA GLU A 55 -9.83 -0.82 17.84
C GLU A 55 -8.48 -0.53 17.17
N ILE A 56 -7.72 0.39 17.76
CA ILE A 56 -6.33 0.66 17.42
C ILE A 56 -5.43 0.05 18.49
N ILE A 57 -4.49 -0.78 18.07
CA ILE A 57 -3.39 -1.29 18.89
C ILE A 57 -2.11 -0.55 18.43
N PRO A 58 -1.68 0.47 19.18
CA PRO A 58 -0.49 1.25 18.84
C PRO A 58 0.78 0.45 19.13
N TYR A 59 1.74 0.47 18.19
CA TYR A 59 3.02 -0.21 18.37
C TYR A 59 4.16 0.64 17.80
N SER A 60 5.08 1.08 18.68
CA SER A 60 6.26 1.82 18.25
C SER A 60 7.24 0.91 17.52
N LEU A 61 7.47 1.17 16.23
CA LEU A 61 8.27 0.31 15.37
C LEU A 61 9.10 1.14 14.36
N ASP A 62 10.40 0.88 14.33
CA ASP A 62 11.26 1.33 13.24
C ASP A 62 11.36 0.24 12.18
N GLN A 63 10.88 0.53 11.00
CA GLN A 63 10.88 -0.38 9.85
C GLN A 63 12.31 -0.67 9.32
N ASN A 64 13.36 0.05 9.77
CA ASN A 64 14.74 -0.27 9.47
C ASN A 64 15.32 -1.34 10.41
N ASN A 65 14.65 -1.69 11.48
CA ASN A 65 15.10 -2.67 12.45
C ASN A 65 14.40 -4.01 12.23
N ASP A 66 15.04 -4.91 11.49
CA ASP A 66 14.47 -6.22 11.15
C ASP A 66 14.11 -7.06 12.37
N GLU A 67 14.94 -7.05 13.43
CA GLU A 67 14.69 -7.80 14.66
C GLU A 67 13.41 -7.31 15.36
N ALA A 68 13.23 -5.98 15.40
CA ALA A 68 12.01 -5.38 15.95
C ALA A 68 10.78 -5.72 15.10
N VAL A 69 10.92 -5.74 13.77
CA VAL A 69 9.83 -6.11 12.85
C VAL A 69 9.47 -7.60 13.02
N ILE A 70 10.43 -8.48 13.12
CA ILE A 70 10.22 -9.92 13.40
C ILE A 70 9.47 -10.09 14.72
N HIS A 71 9.97 -9.49 15.80
CA HIS A 71 9.36 -9.58 17.12
C HIS A 71 7.91 -9.05 17.10
N PHE A 72 7.67 -7.92 16.46
CA PHE A 72 6.32 -7.35 16.31
C PHE A 72 5.36 -8.33 15.63
N VAL A 73 5.76 -8.92 14.48
CA VAL A 73 4.89 -9.86 13.77
C VAL A 73 4.62 -11.11 14.60
N GLU A 74 5.62 -11.64 15.31
CA GLU A 74 5.44 -12.76 16.24
C GLU A 74 4.43 -12.46 17.35
N GLU A 75 4.50 -11.26 17.96
CA GLU A 75 3.55 -10.82 18.98
C GLU A 75 2.13 -10.68 18.41
N VAL A 76 1.98 -10.10 17.22
CA VAL A 76 0.67 -10.03 16.55
C VAL A 76 0.11 -11.42 16.32
N LEU A 77 0.89 -12.34 15.75
CA LEU A 77 0.45 -13.70 15.44
C LEU A 77 0.11 -14.55 16.68
N LYS A 78 0.66 -14.22 17.85
CA LYS A 78 0.24 -14.82 19.14
C LYS A 78 -1.10 -14.29 19.62
N SER A 79 -1.48 -13.08 19.23
CA SER A 79 -2.66 -12.36 19.74
C SER A 79 -3.90 -12.47 18.86
N VAL A 80 -3.76 -12.95 17.61
CA VAL A 80 -4.85 -13.09 16.64
C VAL A 80 -4.75 -14.42 15.89
N THR A 81 -5.89 -14.91 15.39
CA THR A 81 -5.93 -16.16 14.60
C THR A 81 -5.41 -15.97 13.18
N LYS A 82 -5.67 -14.80 12.60
CA LYS A 82 -5.21 -14.46 11.23
C LYS A 82 -5.05 -12.96 11.05
N ILE A 83 -4.29 -12.58 10.05
CA ILE A 83 -4.18 -11.21 9.56
C ILE A 83 -4.94 -11.17 8.22
N ASP A 84 -6.00 -10.36 8.15
CA ASP A 84 -6.84 -10.23 6.96
C ASP A 84 -6.25 -9.23 5.97
N LEU A 85 -5.56 -8.20 6.48
CA LEU A 85 -5.03 -7.10 5.69
C LEU A 85 -3.66 -6.64 6.20
N LEU A 86 -2.70 -6.54 5.30
CA LEU A 86 -1.45 -5.81 5.52
C LEU A 86 -1.42 -4.58 4.63
N VAL A 87 -1.34 -3.38 5.23
CA VAL A 87 -1.15 -2.12 4.50
C VAL A 87 0.28 -1.62 4.70
N ASN A 88 1.08 -1.70 3.66
CA ASN A 88 2.41 -1.13 3.60
C ASN A 88 2.32 0.35 3.18
N SER A 89 2.28 1.25 4.17
CA SER A 89 2.18 2.71 3.99
C SER A 89 3.35 3.47 4.62
N ALA A 90 4.29 2.78 5.28
CA ALA A 90 5.49 3.42 5.81
C ALA A 90 6.41 3.87 4.68
N TYR A 91 6.73 5.18 4.63
CA TYR A 91 7.59 5.77 3.62
C TYR A 91 8.41 6.93 4.18
N GLN A 92 9.74 6.82 4.09
CA GLN A 92 10.67 7.83 4.59
C GLN A 92 11.16 8.78 3.50
N GLY A 93 11.00 8.41 2.23
CA GLY A 93 11.58 9.13 1.10
C GLY A 93 11.20 10.60 1.03
N LEU A 94 9.93 10.95 1.26
CA LEU A 94 9.50 12.37 1.28
C LEU A 94 10.27 13.19 2.31
N MET A 95 10.45 12.68 3.52
CA MET A 95 11.19 13.38 4.58
C MET A 95 12.68 13.52 4.26
N ALA A 96 13.28 12.48 3.66
CA ALA A 96 14.67 12.50 3.25
C ALA A 96 14.90 13.48 2.08
N MET A 97 13.96 13.55 1.15
CA MET A 97 14.05 14.37 -0.07
C MET A 97 13.78 15.86 0.20
N THR A 98 12.84 16.20 1.08
CA THR A 98 12.35 17.58 1.27
C THR A 98 13.46 18.62 1.46
N PRO A 99 14.52 18.40 2.29
CA PRO A 99 15.61 19.35 2.45
C PRO A 99 16.46 19.56 1.19
N HIS A 100 16.31 18.68 0.21
CA HIS A 100 17.08 18.66 -1.04
C HIS A 100 16.20 18.88 -2.29
N PHE A 101 14.96 19.32 -2.09
CA PHE A 101 14.02 19.53 -3.18
C PHE A 101 14.58 20.53 -4.21
N GLY A 102 14.39 20.27 -5.51
CA GLY A 102 14.91 21.09 -6.60
C GLY A 102 16.37 20.84 -6.97
N LYS A 103 17.14 20.07 -6.17
CA LYS A 103 18.51 19.67 -6.56
C LYS A 103 18.47 18.45 -7.48
N PRO A 104 19.35 18.37 -8.48
CA PRO A 104 19.50 17.17 -9.31
C PRO A 104 20.08 16.02 -8.45
N PHE A 105 19.86 14.76 -8.90
CA PHE A 105 20.21 13.57 -8.09
C PHE A 105 21.70 13.49 -7.74
N TRP A 106 22.60 13.97 -8.61
CA TRP A 106 24.05 13.95 -8.37
C TRP A 106 24.55 14.95 -7.33
N GLU A 107 23.71 15.88 -6.89
CA GLU A 107 23.99 16.83 -5.82
C GLU A 107 23.31 16.44 -4.48
N ARG A 108 22.53 15.38 -4.49
CA ARG A 108 21.86 14.90 -3.29
C ARG A 108 22.71 13.90 -2.51
N PRO A 109 22.71 13.91 -1.17
CA PRO A 109 23.38 12.86 -0.41
C PRO A 109 22.75 11.50 -0.66
N ILE A 110 23.54 10.42 -0.59
CA ILE A 110 23.11 9.02 -0.75
C ILE A 110 21.94 8.68 0.20
N SER A 111 21.93 9.26 1.39
CA SER A 111 20.86 9.04 2.39
C SER A 111 19.47 9.43 1.90
N VAL A 112 19.33 10.27 0.88
CA VAL A 112 18.03 10.54 0.24
C VAL A 112 17.53 9.28 -0.48
N TYR A 113 18.39 8.65 -1.29
CA TYR A 113 18.08 7.40 -1.97
C TYR A 113 17.79 6.27 -0.96
N ASP A 114 18.61 6.15 0.07
CA ASP A 114 18.41 5.16 1.15
C ASP A 114 17.06 5.35 1.85
N GLY A 115 16.63 6.60 2.06
CA GLY A 115 15.33 6.91 2.64
C GLY A 115 14.15 6.43 1.78
N HIS A 116 14.29 6.46 0.46
CA HIS A 116 13.29 5.91 -0.47
C HIS A 116 13.27 4.38 -0.46
N MET A 117 14.45 3.76 -0.46
CA MET A 117 14.57 2.31 -0.63
C MET A 117 14.38 1.53 0.67
N ASN A 118 14.93 2.00 1.79
CA ASN A 118 14.93 1.24 3.04
C ASN A 118 13.55 1.24 3.71
N VAL A 119 12.93 2.44 3.86
CA VAL A 119 11.56 2.54 4.38
C VAL A 119 10.62 2.96 3.25
N GLY A 120 10.12 1.99 2.57
CA GLY A 120 9.27 2.03 1.38
C GLY A 120 9.34 0.68 0.71
N VAL A 121 10.42 0.40 -0.03
CA VAL A 121 10.56 -0.86 -0.78
C VAL A 121 10.96 -2.02 0.13
N ARG A 122 12.15 -1.92 0.79
CA ARG A 122 12.68 -3.01 1.61
C ARG A 122 11.77 -3.33 2.80
N SER A 123 11.31 -2.32 3.51
CA SER A 123 10.42 -2.52 4.66
C SER A 123 9.11 -3.21 4.28
N SER A 124 8.53 -2.87 3.11
CA SER A 124 7.35 -3.53 2.58
C SER A 124 7.58 -5.00 2.28
N TYR A 125 8.72 -5.33 1.68
CA TYR A 125 9.11 -6.71 1.43
C TYR A 125 9.28 -7.50 2.73
N VAL A 126 10.01 -6.95 3.72
CA VAL A 126 10.27 -7.63 5.01
C VAL A 126 8.97 -7.90 5.75
N MET A 127 8.09 -6.88 5.87
CA MET A 127 6.80 -7.04 6.55
C MET A 127 5.92 -8.07 5.83
N SER A 128 5.82 -8.01 4.50
CA SER A 128 5.04 -8.96 3.71
C SER A 128 5.57 -10.38 3.88
N LYS A 129 6.90 -10.60 3.78
CA LYS A 129 7.54 -11.91 3.99
C LYS A 129 7.19 -12.54 5.32
N LEU A 130 7.08 -11.74 6.39
CA LEU A 130 6.80 -12.24 7.73
C LEU A 130 5.30 -12.53 7.95
N VAL A 131 4.41 -11.78 7.31
CA VAL A 131 2.96 -11.91 7.45
C VAL A 131 2.37 -13.00 6.54
N VAL A 132 2.88 -13.14 5.32
CA VAL A 132 2.39 -14.06 4.28
C VAL A 132 2.22 -15.51 4.76
N PRO A 133 3.13 -16.12 5.54
CA PRO A 133 2.93 -17.52 5.99
C PRO A 133 1.62 -17.73 6.76
N SER A 134 1.17 -16.74 7.54
CA SER A 134 -0.11 -16.80 8.25
C SER A 134 -1.31 -16.69 7.29
N MET A 135 -1.23 -15.84 6.28
CA MET A 135 -2.26 -15.70 5.24
C MET A 135 -2.39 -16.96 4.38
N ILE A 136 -1.26 -17.58 4.00
CA ILE A 136 -1.23 -18.85 3.24
C ILE A 136 -1.89 -19.98 4.05
N LYS A 137 -1.58 -20.08 5.34
CA LYS A 137 -2.17 -21.08 6.23
C LYS A 137 -3.70 -20.97 6.26
N GLU A 138 -4.22 -19.77 6.31
CA GLU A 138 -5.66 -19.48 6.37
C GLU A 138 -6.31 -19.38 4.98
N LYS A 139 -5.52 -19.50 3.91
CA LYS A 139 -5.95 -19.33 2.50
C LYS A 139 -6.76 -18.04 2.29
N SER A 140 -6.34 -16.98 2.92
CA SER A 140 -7.07 -15.69 2.91
C SER A 140 -6.13 -14.57 3.34
N GLY A 141 -6.11 -13.47 2.60
CA GLY A 141 -5.39 -12.26 2.99
C GLY A 141 -5.19 -11.31 1.82
N LEU A 142 -5.04 -10.04 2.15
CA LEU A 142 -4.70 -8.99 1.20
C LEU A 142 -3.46 -8.23 1.67
N ILE A 143 -2.46 -8.13 0.80
CA ILE A 143 -1.33 -7.21 0.94
C ILE A 143 -1.64 -6.00 0.08
N LEU A 144 -1.68 -4.82 0.69
CA LEU A 144 -1.91 -3.56 -0.01
C LEU A 144 -0.67 -2.67 0.11
N GLN A 145 -0.12 -2.31 -1.04
CA GLN A 145 1.01 -1.40 -1.16
C GLN A 145 0.51 0.00 -1.49
N ILE A 146 0.78 1.00 -0.65
CA ILE A 146 0.48 2.40 -0.97
C ILE A 146 1.67 2.96 -1.76
N SER A 147 1.41 3.29 -3.02
CA SER A 147 2.41 3.76 -3.98
C SER A 147 2.01 5.12 -4.59
N SER A 148 2.52 5.47 -5.76
CA SER A 148 2.29 6.77 -6.40
C SER A 148 2.51 6.71 -7.90
N TYR A 149 1.90 7.66 -8.62
CA TYR A 149 2.16 7.93 -10.05
C TYR A 149 3.64 8.12 -10.40
N GLY A 150 4.48 8.46 -9.40
CA GLY A 150 5.94 8.53 -9.57
C GLY A 150 6.57 7.24 -10.07
N GLY A 151 5.91 6.09 -9.91
CA GLY A 151 6.39 4.79 -10.40
C GLY A 151 6.43 4.68 -11.93
N PHE A 152 5.67 5.50 -12.67
CA PHE A 152 5.63 5.45 -14.13
C PHE A 152 5.82 6.81 -14.82
N ILE A 153 5.89 7.91 -14.06
CA ILE A 153 6.28 9.24 -14.56
C ILE A 153 7.40 9.80 -13.70
N TYR A 154 8.25 10.67 -14.30
CA TYR A 154 9.20 11.42 -13.49
C TYR A 154 8.46 12.44 -12.63
N PHE A 155 8.59 12.25 -11.31
CA PHE A 155 7.99 13.12 -10.30
C PHE A 155 8.92 13.24 -9.10
N CYS A 156 9.15 14.43 -8.61
CA CYS A 156 10.00 14.75 -7.45
C CYS A 156 11.49 14.47 -7.63
N ASP A 157 11.92 13.22 -7.71
CA ASP A 157 13.31 12.83 -7.93
C ASP A 157 13.47 11.39 -8.44
N VAL A 158 14.75 11.00 -8.70
CA VAL A 158 15.10 9.66 -9.17
C VAL A 158 14.75 8.58 -8.13
N GLY A 159 15.05 8.83 -6.86
CA GLY A 159 14.76 7.87 -5.77
C GLY A 159 13.26 7.65 -5.59
N TYR A 160 12.48 8.72 -5.71
CA TYR A 160 11.01 8.66 -5.66
C TYR A 160 10.46 7.77 -6.78
N GLY A 161 10.86 8.03 -8.03
CA GLY A 161 10.42 7.24 -9.17
C GLY A 161 10.80 5.77 -9.06
N VAL A 162 12.08 5.49 -8.78
CA VAL A 162 12.61 4.12 -8.65
C VAL A 162 11.90 3.35 -7.54
N SER A 163 11.71 3.97 -6.37
CA SER A 163 11.08 3.29 -5.24
C SER A 163 9.61 2.96 -5.49
N HIS A 164 8.85 3.87 -6.12
CA HIS A 164 7.43 3.62 -6.41
C HIS A 164 7.26 2.58 -7.52
N ALA A 165 8.09 2.61 -8.57
CA ALA A 165 8.13 1.55 -9.58
C ALA A 165 8.49 0.18 -8.96
N ALA A 166 9.41 0.15 -8.00
CA ALA A 166 9.77 -1.06 -7.26
C ALA A 166 8.63 -1.56 -6.38
N MET A 167 7.87 -0.67 -5.72
CA MET A 167 6.70 -1.05 -4.92
C MET A 167 5.57 -1.62 -5.79
N ASP A 168 5.32 -1.05 -6.96
CA ASP A 168 4.35 -1.57 -7.92
C ASP A 168 4.76 -2.95 -8.42
N ARG A 169 6.05 -3.12 -8.78
CA ARG A 169 6.60 -4.40 -9.19
C ARG A 169 6.58 -5.44 -8.07
N LEU A 170 6.82 -5.04 -6.84
CA LEU A 170 6.78 -5.93 -5.69
C LEU A 170 5.38 -6.56 -5.52
N SER A 171 4.31 -5.77 -5.68
CA SER A 171 2.94 -6.31 -5.65
C SER A 171 2.67 -7.29 -6.78
N TYR A 172 3.13 -6.99 -7.99
CA TYR A 172 2.99 -7.87 -9.15
C TYR A 172 3.67 -9.24 -8.93
N ASP A 173 4.92 -9.22 -8.48
CA ASP A 173 5.70 -10.45 -8.25
C ASP A 173 5.13 -11.25 -7.07
N MET A 174 4.75 -10.60 -5.96
CA MET A 174 4.07 -11.27 -4.84
C MET A 174 2.74 -11.89 -5.27
N ALA A 175 1.93 -11.20 -6.08
CA ALA A 175 0.67 -11.75 -6.57
C ALA A 175 0.87 -13.01 -7.44
N THR A 176 1.96 -13.03 -8.22
CA THR A 176 2.34 -14.19 -9.02
C THR A 176 2.66 -15.39 -8.15
N GLU A 177 3.50 -15.21 -7.11
CA GLU A 177 3.89 -16.29 -6.20
C GLU A 177 2.73 -16.76 -5.30
N LEU A 178 1.81 -15.85 -4.94
CA LEU A 178 0.71 -16.13 -4.01
C LEU A 178 -0.58 -16.62 -4.67
N ARG A 179 -0.63 -16.68 -5.99
CA ARG A 179 -1.83 -17.01 -6.77
C ARG A 179 -2.56 -18.27 -6.28
N ASP A 180 -1.81 -19.36 -6.06
CA ASP A 180 -2.39 -20.65 -5.68
C ASP A 180 -2.74 -20.76 -4.20
N HIS A 181 -2.44 -19.71 -3.43
CA HIS A 181 -2.66 -19.66 -1.98
C HIS A 181 -3.89 -18.86 -1.56
N ASN A 182 -4.63 -18.30 -2.52
CA ASN A 182 -5.76 -17.39 -2.24
C ASN A 182 -5.37 -16.18 -1.38
N VAL A 183 -4.14 -15.70 -1.54
CA VAL A 183 -3.63 -14.46 -0.96
C VAL A 183 -3.34 -13.49 -2.10
N ARG A 184 -3.74 -12.24 -1.94
CA ARG A 184 -3.61 -11.22 -2.98
C ARG A 184 -2.63 -10.13 -2.59
N ALA A 185 -1.99 -9.56 -3.60
CA ALA A 185 -1.16 -8.38 -3.45
C ALA A 185 -1.59 -7.32 -4.47
N ILE A 186 -1.97 -6.15 -4.00
CA ILE A 186 -2.51 -5.05 -4.82
C ILE A 186 -1.72 -3.79 -4.49
N THR A 187 -1.43 -2.99 -5.52
CA THR A 187 -0.92 -1.63 -5.34
C THR A 187 -2.06 -0.63 -5.41
N MET A 188 -2.08 0.36 -4.52
CA MET A 188 -3.01 1.48 -4.56
C MET A 188 -2.25 2.78 -4.81
N HIS A 189 -2.68 3.53 -5.81
CA HIS A 189 -2.21 4.88 -6.09
C HIS A 189 -3.25 5.91 -5.63
N PRO A 190 -3.02 6.58 -4.51
CA PRO A 190 -3.76 7.79 -4.17
C PRO A 190 -3.48 8.89 -5.17
N GLY A 191 -4.40 9.84 -5.29
CA GLY A 191 -4.17 11.11 -5.94
C GLY A 191 -3.21 12.01 -5.17
N ALA A 192 -3.13 13.28 -5.54
CA ALA A 192 -2.38 14.27 -4.78
C ALA A 192 -2.92 14.37 -3.35
N GLY A 193 -2.05 14.24 -2.35
CA GLY A 193 -2.48 14.14 -0.96
C GLY A 193 -2.62 15.48 -0.25
N GLN A 194 -3.64 15.60 0.59
CA GLN A 194 -3.77 16.65 1.59
C GLN A 194 -3.38 16.09 2.96
N THR A 195 -2.10 16.15 3.26
CA THR A 195 -1.51 15.58 4.49
C THR A 195 -0.69 16.64 5.24
N GLU A 196 -0.12 16.28 6.36
CA GLU A 196 0.77 17.16 7.13
C GLU A 196 2.08 17.50 6.41
N ILE A 197 2.45 16.73 5.37
CA ILE A 197 3.68 16.92 4.58
C ILE A 197 3.38 17.55 3.23
N THR A 198 2.27 17.15 2.61
CA THR A 198 1.85 17.62 1.29
C THR A 198 0.48 18.27 1.41
N ALA A 199 0.38 19.53 1.00
CA ALA A 199 -0.88 20.28 1.06
C ALA A 199 -1.28 20.69 -0.36
N PHE A 200 -1.77 19.74 -1.15
CA PHE A 200 -2.34 20.06 -2.46
C PHE A 200 -3.78 20.56 -2.27
N PRO A 201 -4.13 21.75 -2.81
CA PRO A 201 -5.52 22.15 -2.90
C PRO A 201 -6.33 21.04 -3.61
N ASP A 202 -7.51 20.73 -3.12
CA ASP A 202 -8.37 19.66 -3.65
C ASP A 202 -7.75 18.25 -3.61
N GLY A 203 -6.64 18.07 -2.87
CA GLY A 203 -5.98 16.79 -2.65
C GLY A 203 -6.86 15.80 -1.88
N GLU A 204 -6.55 14.51 -2.01
CA GLU A 204 -7.23 13.45 -1.26
C GLU A 204 -6.89 13.53 0.22
N SER A 205 -7.90 13.48 1.09
CA SER A 205 -7.69 13.40 2.52
C SER A 205 -7.17 12.01 2.94
N PRO A 206 -6.50 11.89 4.09
CA PRO A 206 -6.15 10.61 4.65
C PRO A 206 -7.36 9.66 4.84
N GLU A 207 -8.50 10.21 5.22
CA GLU A 207 -9.75 9.49 5.41
C GLU A 207 -10.33 8.97 4.09
N TYR A 208 -10.24 9.74 3.02
CA TYR A 208 -10.67 9.31 1.68
C TYR A 208 -9.87 8.08 1.21
N VAL A 209 -8.55 8.10 1.39
CA VAL A 209 -7.71 6.94 1.10
C VAL A 209 -8.03 5.76 2.03
N GLY A 210 -8.33 6.04 3.30
CA GLY A 210 -8.83 5.04 4.24
C GLY A 210 -10.12 4.36 3.78
N ARG A 211 -11.08 5.13 3.27
CA ARG A 211 -12.35 4.61 2.72
C ARG A 211 -12.13 3.78 1.45
N ALA A 212 -11.13 4.12 0.63
CA ALA A 212 -10.74 3.28 -0.50
C ALA A 212 -10.27 1.90 -0.04
N VAL A 213 -9.44 1.84 1.01
CA VAL A 213 -8.98 0.58 1.60
C VAL A 213 -10.13 -0.20 2.24
N ALA A 214 -11.00 0.46 3.00
CA ALA A 214 -12.17 -0.17 3.59
C ALA A 214 -13.12 -0.74 2.50
N ALA A 215 -13.32 -0.01 1.39
CA ALA A 215 -14.13 -0.48 0.28
C ALA A 215 -13.60 -1.74 -0.39
N LEU A 216 -12.27 -1.87 -0.55
CA LEU A 216 -11.64 -3.10 -1.03
C LEU A 216 -11.95 -4.30 -0.10
N MET A 217 -11.99 -4.07 1.20
CA MET A 217 -12.20 -5.12 2.19
C MET A 217 -13.68 -5.48 2.41
N GLU A 218 -14.61 -4.59 2.09
CA GLU A 218 -16.03 -4.74 2.42
C GLU A 218 -16.93 -4.90 1.21
N LYS A 219 -16.57 -4.27 0.09
CA LYS A 219 -17.46 -4.14 -1.07
C LYS A 219 -16.92 -4.82 -2.33
N ALA A 220 -15.58 -5.02 -2.42
CA ALA A 220 -15.01 -5.70 -3.57
C ALA A 220 -15.36 -7.20 -3.51
N ASP A 221 -15.92 -7.70 -4.59
CA ASP A 221 -16.20 -9.11 -4.77
C ASP A 221 -14.95 -9.88 -5.24
N GLU A 222 -15.09 -11.19 -5.34
CA GLU A 222 -14.01 -12.08 -5.75
C GLU A 222 -13.52 -11.80 -7.18
N GLU A 223 -14.42 -11.42 -8.07
CA GLU A 223 -14.09 -11.08 -9.46
C GLU A 223 -13.22 -9.83 -9.51
N PHE A 224 -13.63 -8.76 -8.82
CA PHE A 224 -12.83 -7.53 -8.71
C PHE A 224 -11.46 -7.79 -8.11
N LEU A 225 -11.39 -8.51 -6.98
CA LEU A 225 -10.13 -8.80 -6.30
C LEU A 225 -9.19 -9.66 -7.14
N SER A 226 -9.74 -10.58 -7.92
CA SER A 226 -8.97 -11.39 -8.88
C SER A 226 -8.40 -10.54 -10.01
N GLN A 227 -9.21 -9.62 -10.57
CA GLN A 227 -8.76 -8.70 -11.61
C GLN A 227 -7.73 -7.69 -11.09
N ALA A 228 -7.86 -7.22 -9.85
CA ALA A 228 -6.95 -6.27 -9.24
C ALA A 228 -5.63 -6.90 -8.75
N ASN A 229 -5.57 -8.23 -8.60
CA ASN A 229 -4.41 -8.93 -8.07
C ASN A 229 -3.15 -8.70 -8.94
N GLY A 230 -2.05 -8.27 -8.31
CA GLY A 230 -0.81 -7.90 -8.98
C GLY A 230 -0.86 -6.58 -9.75
N ARG A 231 -1.94 -5.80 -9.62
CA ARG A 231 -2.15 -4.58 -10.40
C ARG A 231 -2.26 -3.35 -9.52
N THR A 232 -2.31 -2.21 -10.19
CA THR A 232 -2.50 -0.92 -9.55
C THR A 232 -3.97 -0.50 -9.65
N VAL A 233 -4.57 -0.19 -8.49
CA VAL A 233 -5.88 0.42 -8.39
C VAL A 233 -5.72 1.90 -7.97
N PHE A 234 -6.61 2.75 -8.46
CA PHE A 234 -6.61 4.17 -8.11
C PHE A 234 -7.77 4.47 -7.15
N THR A 235 -7.50 5.26 -6.12
CA THR A 235 -8.52 5.65 -5.13
C THR A 235 -9.77 6.23 -5.76
N VAL A 236 -9.61 7.06 -6.79
CA VAL A 236 -10.73 7.67 -7.53
C VAL A 236 -11.59 6.67 -8.32
N ASP A 237 -11.00 5.58 -8.82
CA ASP A 237 -11.77 4.51 -9.47
C ASP A 237 -12.59 3.73 -8.46
N LEU A 238 -11.97 3.42 -7.31
CA LEU A 238 -12.67 2.78 -6.21
C LEU A 238 -13.80 3.65 -5.67
N ALA A 239 -13.59 4.97 -5.58
CA ALA A 239 -14.63 5.90 -5.15
C ALA A 239 -15.80 5.91 -6.13
N LYS A 240 -15.53 5.92 -7.43
CA LYS A 240 -16.59 5.85 -8.46
C LYS A 240 -17.34 4.52 -8.42
N GLN A 241 -16.62 3.42 -8.21
CA GLN A 241 -17.21 2.08 -8.18
C GLN A 241 -18.02 1.81 -6.91
N PHE A 242 -17.47 2.18 -5.75
CA PHE A 242 -18.01 1.81 -4.44
C PHE A 242 -18.77 2.93 -3.72
N GLY A 243 -18.78 4.14 -4.29
CA GLY A 243 -19.65 5.25 -3.86
C GLY A 243 -19.21 5.95 -2.57
N PHE A 244 -17.94 5.84 -2.15
CA PHE A 244 -17.41 6.68 -1.06
C PHE A 244 -16.92 8.03 -1.58
N ARG A 245 -16.80 9.02 -0.69
CA ARG A 245 -16.37 10.37 -1.03
C ARG A 245 -15.76 11.09 0.17
N GLU A 246 -15.23 12.30 -0.08
CA GLU A 246 -14.84 13.22 1.01
C GLU A 246 -16.05 13.67 1.80
N ASP A 247 -15.86 14.03 3.07
CA ASP A 247 -16.95 14.50 3.92
C ASP A 247 -17.58 15.80 3.41
N TYR A 248 -16.77 16.64 2.73
CA TYR A 248 -17.23 17.91 2.15
C TYR A 248 -17.81 17.77 0.72
N ASP A 249 -17.62 16.63 0.08
CA ASP A 249 -18.14 16.36 -1.29
C ASP A 249 -19.58 15.86 -1.23
N THR A 250 -20.50 16.79 -0.95
CA THR A 250 -21.91 16.45 -0.69
C THR A 250 -22.67 16.02 -1.93
N ASP A 251 -22.28 16.48 -3.12
CA ASP A 251 -22.94 16.20 -4.40
C ASP A 251 -22.16 15.24 -5.32
N GLY A 252 -20.93 14.86 -4.95
CA GLY A 252 -20.06 13.96 -5.73
C GLY A 252 -19.26 14.66 -6.84
N SER A 253 -19.35 15.99 -6.93
CA SER A 253 -18.66 16.76 -8.00
C SER A 253 -17.12 16.69 -7.86
N VAL A 254 -16.59 16.65 -6.63
CA VAL A 254 -15.15 16.51 -6.38
C VAL A 254 -14.64 15.15 -6.85
N ASN A 255 -15.37 14.07 -6.54
CA ASN A 255 -15.02 12.72 -7.01
C ASN A 255 -15.04 12.65 -8.55
N GLU A 256 -16.03 13.21 -9.21
CA GLU A 256 -16.09 13.19 -10.68
C GLU A 256 -14.94 13.98 -11.30
N ALA A 257 -14.63 15.17 -10.78
CA ALA A 257 -13.49 15.97 -11.24
C ALA A 257 -12.15 15.23 -11.08
N ARG A 258 -11.92 14.58 -9.93
CA ARG A 258 -10.72 13.76 -9.68
C ARG A 258 -10.65 12.57 -10.63
N TYR A 259 -11.77 11.88 -10.85
CA TYR A 259 -11.85 10.76 -11.78
C TYR A 259 -11.48 11.17 -13.20
N GLU A 260 -12.06 12.23 -13.72
CA GLU A 260 -11.75 12.76 -15.05
C GLU A 260 -10.27 13.18 -15.15
N GLY A 261 -9.76 13.89 -14.13
CA GLY A 261 -8.36 14.31 -14.05
C GLY A 261 -7.36 13.15 -14.00
N SER A 262 -7.76 11.97 -13.51
CA SER A 262 -6.88 10.79 -13.41
C SER A 262 -6.71 10.03 -14.74
N LYS A 263 -7.65 10.14 -15.68
CA LYS A 263 -7.66 9.38 -16.95
C LYS A 263 -6.36 9.50 -17.77
N PRO A 264 -5.76 10.68 -17.96
CA PRO A 264 -4.50 10.80 -18.70
C PRO A 264 -3.35 10.02 -18.05
N PHE A 265 -3.27 10.05 -16.71
CA PHE A 265 -2.24 9.32 -15.96
C PHE A 265 -2.41 7.81 -16.08
N LYS A 266 -3.64 7.31 -15.97
CA LYS A 266 -3.95 5.88 -16.18
C LYS A 266 -3.60 5.42 -17.58
N LYS A 267 -3.97 6.19 -18.58
CA LYS A 267 -3.60 5.88 -19.98
C LYS A 267 -2.09 5.83 -20.19
N MET A 268 -1.36 6.75 -19.59
CA MET A 268 0.11 6.76 -19.63
C MET A 268 0.69 5.53 -18.95
N MET A 269 0.20 5.17 -17.75
CA MET A 269 0.66 3.97 -17.03
C MET A 269 0.48 2.72 -17.88
N LEU A 270 -0.71 2.47 -18.42
CA LEU A 270 -0.98 1.28 -19.24
C LEU A 270 -0.17 1.25 -20.52
N SER A 271 0.17 2.42 -21.10
CA SER A 271 1.02 2.49 -22.28
C SER A 271 2.49 2.17 -22.01
N THR A 272 2.98 2.45 -20.80
CA THR A 272 4.38 2.21 -20.39
C THR A 272 4.56 0.90 -19.63
N MET A 273 3.53 0.42 -18.99
CA MET A 273 3.52 -0.77 -18.14
C MET A 273 2.30 -1.67 -18.45
N PRO A 274 2.23 -2.28 -19.65
CA PRO A 274 1.05 -3.04 -20.07
C PRO A 274 0.77 -4.27 -19.19
N GLN A 275 1.75 -4.76 -18.43
CA GLN A 275 1.56 -5.83 -17.46
C GLN A 275 0.55 -5.49 -16.35
N TYR A 276 0.24 -4.21 -16.14
CA TYR A 276 -0.78 -3.79 -15.17
C TYR A 276 -2.18 -3.67 -15.78
N ASP A 277 -2.33 -3.95 -17.08
CA ASP A 277 -3.65 -4.04 -17.70
C ASP A 277 -4.38 -5.28 -17.20
N VAL A 278 -5.66 -5.14 -16.91
CA VAL A 278 -6.52 -6.24 -16.43
C VAL A 278 -6.68 -7.36 -17.46
N GLU A 279 -6.48 -7.06 -18.74
CA GLU A 279 -6.53 -8.04 -19.82
C GLU A 279 -5.23 -8.84 -19.96
N THR A 280 -4.12 -8.39 -19.34
CA THR A 280 -2.85 -9.12 -19.35
C THR A 280 -2.85 -10.16 -18.24
N PRO A 281 -2.81 -11.47 -18.53
CA PRO A 281 -2.77 -12.50 -17.49
C PRO A 281 -1.51 -12.38 -16.63
N LEU A 282 -1.66 -12.56 -15.32
CA LEU A 282 -0.49 -12.77 -14.46
C LEU A 282 0.17 -14.10 -14.82
N PRO A 283 1.50 -14.16 -14.92
CA PRO A 283 2.22 -15.41 -15.13
C PRO A 283 1.97 -16.36 -13.94
N THR A 284 2.06 -17.64 -14.18
CA THR A 284 2.08 -18.64 -13.10
C THR A 284 3.50 -18.79 -12.55
N PHE A 285 3.62 -19.15 -11.27
CA PHE A 285 4.92 -19.38 -10.66
C PHE A 285 5.68 -20.54 -11.33
N SER A 286 4.96 -21.57 -11.79
CA SER A 286 5.51 -22.67 -12.57
C SER A 286 6.05 -22.22 -13.94
N ASP A 287 5.38 -21.28 -14.60
CA ASP A 287 5.78 -20.79 -15.93
C ASP A 287 7.08 -19.98 -15.87
N THR A 288 7.34 -19.35 -14.74
CA THR A 288 8.53 -18.48 -14.56
C THR A 288 9.78 -19.25 -14.13
N ASN A 289 9.65 -20.41 -13.49
CA ASN A 289 10.78 -21.10 -12.85
C ASN A 289 11.40 -22.26 -13.61
N ASN A 290 10.74 -22.89 -14.59
CA ASN A 290 11.27 -24.10 -15.23
C ASN A 290 11.24 -24.12 -16.76
N GLU A 291 10.20 -23.65 -17.43
CA GLU A 291 10.09 -23.76 -18.89
C GLU A 291 10.40 -22.46 -19.62
N GLY A 292 9.84 -21.34 -19.16
CA GLY A 292 10.04 -20.05 -19.81
C GLY A 292 11.46 -19.51 -19.73
N PHE A 293 12.21 -19.81 -18.64
CA PHE A 293 13.61 -19.39 -18.51
C PHE A 293 14.53 -20.19 -19.45
N ALA A 294 14.28 -21.50 -19.62
CA ALA A 294 15.03 -22.34 -20.51
C ALA A 294 14.85 -21.96 -21.99
N ASP A 295 13.66 -21.50 -22.36
CA ASP A 295 13.35 -21.02 -23.72
C ASP A 295 14.00 -19.64 -23.99
N LEU A 296 14.03 -18.74 -22.99
CA LEU A 296 14.69 -17.45 -23.12
C LEU A 296 16.22 -17.54 -23.08
N PHE A 297 16.77 -18.54 -22.38
CA PHE A 297 18.20 -18.71 -22.18
C PHE A 297 18.62 -20.19 -22.42
N PRO A 298 18.56 -20.69 -23.66
CA PRO A 298 18.90 -22.08 -23.98
C PRO A 298 20.31 -22.44 -23.48
N GLY A 299 20.39 -23.46 -22.61
CA GLY A 299 21.64 -23.92 -22.03
C GLY A 299 22.08 -23.25 -20.73
N ALA A 300 21.35 -22.24 -20.22
CA ALA A 300 21.59 -21.71 -18.89
C ALA A 300 21.15 -22.72 -17.81
N LYS A 301 22.03 -22.95 -16.82
CA LYS A 301 21.69 -23.71 -15.61
C LYS A 301 21.72 -22.77 -14.42
N ILE A 302 20.59 -22.57 -13.78
CA ILE A 302 20.55 -21.97 -12.45
C ILE A 302 21.09 -23.02 -11.48
N LYS A 303 22.19 -22.71 -10.81
CA LYS A 303 22.82 -23.57 -9.80
C LYS A 303 22.18 -23.32 -8.45
#